data_35892ecf35fa71d1a99bc3f75b2b8a0f
#
_entry.id   35892ecf35fa71d1a99bc3f75b2b8a0f
#
_cell.length_a   1.000
_cell.length_b   1.000
_cell.length_c   1.000
_cell.angle_alpha   90.00
_cell.angle_beta   90.00
_cell.angle_gamma   90.00
#
_symmetry.space_group_name_H-M   'P 1'
#
loop_
_entity.id
_entity.type
_entity.pdbx_description
1 polymer ?
#
loop_
_entity_poly.entity_id
_entity_poly.type
_entity_poly.pdbx_seq_one_letter_code
_entity_poly.pdbx_strand_id
1 'polypeptide(L)'
;MLSMPVLAARKYYVVMTGRGVRMREEHGFGSDVHNNLLYGGRHVCFGALTDGLLRKTAYYGKKLLIFLGSIFLLSIVVFYISRLAPGDPLISYYGERAERMGPEEREWAKDRLGLKDSVSVQYVRWLTNALQGDFGISYKYKTDVMEVIGGRIGNTLLLGGTGFVLIFGLALLLGVLCAWHEGRLADRVICQVGTVTSCIPEFWLSLVLILIFAVNLKWLPSSGVYTAGRAEDPGDRILHLILPMTVVVTGHLWYYAYMIRNRILEELRADYVLLAKAKGMKRRSVMFRHCLRNVLPSYFSIMAISVPHIMGGTYIVETVFSFPGLGTLSYESARYKDYNLLMVLCMLSGAVVILCSLAAQTVNERVDPRMAGREEPS
;
A
#
# COMPACT_ATOMS: atom_id res chain seq x y z
N MET A 1 -16.82 0.57 47.14
CA MET A 1 -17.17 1.20 45.85
C MET A 1 -16.83 0.37 44.62
N LEU A 2 -16.62 -0.95 44.76
CA LEU A 2 -16.19 -1.86 43.68
C LEU A 2 -17.28 -2.84 43.20
N SER A 3 -18.52 -2.70 43.71
CA SER A 3 -19.60 -3.67 43.41
C SER A 3 -20.52 -3.29 42.25
N MET A 4 -20.65 -2.02 41.90
CA MET A 4 -21.60 -1.58 40.85
C MET A 4 -21.21 -1.96 39.43
N PRO A 5 -19.96 -1.80 38.94
CA PRO A 5 -19.63 -2.18 37.56
C PRO A 5 -19.63 -3.71 37.37
N VAL A 6 -19.34 -4.49 38.42
CA VAL A 6 -19.34 -5.96 38.33
C VAL A 6 -20.76 -6.52 38.27
N LEU A 7 -21.72 -5.91 38.97
CA LEU A 7 -23.15 -6.31 38.92
C LEU A 7 -23.78 -5.94 37.56
N ALA A 8 -23.46 -4.79 36.97
CA ALA A 8 -23.92 -4.40 35.65
C ALA A 8 -23.32 -5.31 34.56
N ALA A 9 -22.04 -5.63 34.65
CA ALA A 9 -21.38 -6.56 33.73
C ALA A 9 -21.95 -7.99 33.86
N ARG A 10 -22.28 -8.46 35.08
CA ARG A 10 -22.93 -9.75 35.28
C ARG A 10 -24.34 -9.81 34.69
N LYS A 11 -25.14 -8.75 34.85
CA LYS A 11 -26.48 -8.67 34.21
C LYS A 11 -26.39 -8.74 32.68
N TYR A 12 -25.48 -8.01 32.11
CA TYR A 12 -25.24 -8.04 30.64
C TYR A 12 -24.73 -9.40 30.15
N TYR A 13 -23.85 -10.02 30.89
CA TYR A 13 -23.26 -11.31 30.51
C TYR A 13 -24.30 -12.45 30.54
N VAL A 14 -25.18 -12.43 31.46
CA VAL A 14 -26.23 -13.45 31.62
C VAL A 14 -27.33 -13.32 30.57
N VAL A 15 -27.68 -12.09 30.16
CA VAL A 15 -28.60 -11.83 29.04
C VAL A 15 -27.97 -12.28 27.68
N MET A 16 -26.66 -12.12 27.51
CA MET A 16 -25.97 -12.53 26.29
C MET A 16 -25.79 -14.06 26.13
N THR A 17 -25.72 -14.81 27.22
CA THR A 17 -25.46 -16.27 27.11
C THR A 17 -26.72 -17.12 27.02
N GLY A 18 -27.91 -16.56 26.96
CA GLY A 18 -29.17 -17.30 26.82
C GLY A 18 -29.48 -18.30 27.96
N ARG A 19 -28.71 -18.29 29.01
CA ARG A 19 -28.96 -19.10 30.23
C ARG A 19 -29.89 -18.34 31.11
N GLY A 20 -31.09 -18.85 31.27
CA GLY A 20 -32.08 -18.33 32.18
C GLY A 20 -31.46 -18.04 33.54
N VAL A 21 -31.50 -16.78 33.94
CA VAL A 21 -31.07 -16.36 35.27
C VAL A 21 -32.07 -16.88 36.24
N ARG A 22 -31.71 -17.88 37.03
CA ARG A 22 -32.33 -18.06 38.31
C ARG A 22 -31.82 -16.89 39.18
N MET A 23 -32.55 -15.78 39.15
CA MET A 23 -32.43 -14.82 40.24
C MET A 23 -32.90 -15.55 41.49
N ARG A 24 -32.05 -15.64 42.50
CA ARG A 24 -32.45 -16.07 43.82
C ARG A 24 -33.52 -15.10 44.27
N GLU A 25 -34.67 -15.62 44.53
CA GLU A 25 -35.79 -14.88 45.10
C GLU A 25 -35.40 -14.33 46.48
N GLU A 26 -34.82 -13.17 46.48
CA GLU A 26 -34.81 -12.37 47.68
C GLU A 26 -35.64 -11.11 47.36
N HIS A 27 -36.93 -11.24 47.56
CA HIS A 27 -38.03 -10.26 47.48
C HIS A 27 -38.89 -10.31 46.20
N GLY A 28 -39.96 -11.02 46.32
CA GLY A 28 -41.31 -10.83 45.81
C GLY A 28 -41.54 -10.01 44.53
N PHE A 29 -41.02 -10.41 43.40
CA PHE A 29 -41.43 -9.87 42.11
C PHE A 29 -42.11 -10.95 41.28
N GLY A 30 -43.39 -10.74 41.03
CA GLY A 30 -44.28 -11.68 40.37
C GLY A 30 -44.03 -11.85 38.85
N SER A 31 -44.87 -12.69 38.25
CA SER A 31 -44.88 -13.17 36.88
C SER A 31 -44.65 -12.13 35.75
N ASP A 32 -44.88 -10.85 36.03
CA ASP A 32 -44.70 -9.77 35.04
C ASP A 32 -43.24 -9.46 34.68
N VAL A 33 -42.29 -9.80 35.57
CA VAL A 33 -40.86 -9.63 35.32
C VAL A 33 -40.33 -10.65 34.29
N HIS A 34 -40.93 -11.85 34.27
CA HIS A 34 -40.49 -12.91 33.35
C HIS A 34 -40.83 -12.59 31.89
N ASN A 35 -42.02 -12.02 31.64
CA ASN A 35 -42.44 -11.62 30.31
C ASN A 35 -41.69 -10.38 29.80
N ASN A 36 -41.46 -9.38 30.66
CA ASN A 36 -40.68 -8.20 30.30
C ASN A 36 -39.20 -8.50 30.05
N LEU A 37 -38.59 -9.48 30.74
CA LEU A 37 -37.22 -9.93 30.48
C LEU A 37 -37.07 -10.67 29.15
N LEU A 38 -38.04 -11.46 28.74
CA LEU A 38 -38.01 -12.16 27.44
C LEU A 38 -38.22 -11.22 26.26
N TYR A 39 -39.07 -10.23 26.36
CA TYR A 39 -39.30 -9.22 25.32
C TYR A 39 -38.24 -8.12 25.35
N GLY A 40 -37.83 -7.63 26.52
CA GLY A 40 -36.77 -6.64 26.64
C GLY A 40 -35.40 -7.15 26.20
N GLY A 41 -35.10 -8.42 26.44
CA GLY A 41 -33.83 -9.03 25.98
C GLY A 41 -33.70 -9.14 24.46
N ARG A 42 -34.79 -9.40 23.74
CA ARG A 42 -34.78 -9.42 22.27
C ARG A 42 -34.60 -8.01 21.68
N HIS A 43 -35.25 -7.01 22.22
CA HIS A 43 -35.09 -5.63 21.75
C HIS A 43 -33.69 -5.06 22.05
N VAL A 44 -33.13 -5.38 23.20
CA VAL A 44 -31.77 -4.95 23.59
C VAL A 44 -30.71 -5.64 22.75
N CYS A 45 -30.84 -6.94 22.42
CA CYS A 45 -29.93 -7.63 21.52
C CYS A 45 -30.04 -7.13 20.08
N PHE A 46 -31.24 -6.82 19.61
CA PHE A 46 -31.45 -6.30 18.26
C PHE A 46 -30.92 -4.85 18.14
N GLY A 47 -31.17 -4.00 19.14
CA GLY A 47 -30.61 -2.65 19.19
C GLY A 47 -29.07 -2.63 19.26
N ALA A 48 -28.46 -3.49 20.06
CA ALA A 48 -26.99 -3.59 20.14
C ALA A 48 -26.34 -4.11 18.85
N LEU A 49 -27.04 -5.00 18.12
CA LEU A 49 -26.60 -5.46 16.80
C LEU A 49 -26.72 -4.37 15.74
N THR A 50 -27.81 -3.61 15.74
CA THR A 50 -28.03 -2.50 14.81
C THR A 50 -27.07 -1.34 15.08
N ASP A 51 -26.82 -1.00 16.34
CA ASP A 51 -25.85 0.03 16.73
C ASP A 51 -24.42 -0.36 16.37
N GLY A 52 -24.06 -1.62 16.54
CA GLY A 52 -22.77 -2.15 16.09
C GLY A 52 -22.61 -2.13 14.58
N LEU A 53 -23.67 -2.38 13.83
CA LEU A 53 -23.69 -2.31 12.37
C LEU A 53 -23.58 -0.85 11.89
N LEU A 54 -24.39 0.04 12.49
CA LEU A 54 -24.39 1.47 12.17
C LEU A 54 -23.03 2.12 12.45
N ARG A 55 -22.38 1.78 13.57
CA ARG A 55 -21.02 2.27 13.86
C ARG A 55 -19.99 1.79 12.83
N LYS A 56 -20.07 0.53 12.41
CA LYS A 56 -19.18 -0.01 11.35
C LYS A 56 -19.44 0.65 10.01
N THR A 57 -20.70 0.82 9.62
CA THR A 57 -21.03 1.49 8.35
C THR A 57 -20.62 2.96 8.36
N ALA A 58 -20.79 3.68 9.45
CA ALA A 58 -20.31 5.05 9.60
C ALA A 58 -18.78 5.15 9.53
N TYR A 59 -18.08 4.23 10.18
CA TYR A 59 -16.62 4.15 10.13
C TYR A 59 -16.08 3.92 8.71
N TYR A 60 -16.60 2.91 7.99
CA TYR A 60 -16.19 2.67 6.60
C TYR A 60 -16.66 3.77 5.65
N GLY A 61 -17.84 4.35 5.91
CA GLY A 61 -18.34 5.52 5.18
C GLY A 61 -17.42 6.73 5.31
N LYS A 62 -16.94 7.05 6.53
CA LYS A 62 -15.94 8.12 6.75
C LYS A 62 -14.65 7.85 5.96
N LYS A 63 -14.12 6.62 6.01
CA LYS A 63 -12.91 6.25 5.25
C LYS A 63 -13.10 6.34 3.74
N LEU A 64 -14.25 5.93 3.23
CA LEU A 64 -14.58 6.07 1.82
C LEU A 64 -14.68 7.54 1.41
N LEU A 65 -15.29 8.37 2.24
CA LEU A 65 -15.41 9.81 1.98
C LEU A 65 -14.04 10.50 1.98
N ILE A 66 -13.15 10.12 2.90
CA ILE A 66 -11.76 10.60 2.92
C ILE A 66 -11.04 10.16 1.64
N PHE A 67 -11.18 8.90 1.24
CA PHE A 67 -10.58 8.37 0.01
C PHE A 67 -11.05 9.15 -1.22
N LEU A 68 -12.37 9.28 -1.40
CA LEU A 68 -12.95 10.00 -2.55
C LEU A 68 -12.57 11.48 -2.55
N GLY A 69 -12.60 12.14 -1.38
CA GLY A 69 -12.18 13.54 -1.24
C GLY A 69 -10.71 13.74 -1.55
N SER A 70 -9.84 12.81 -1.12
CA SER A 70 -8.41 12.87 -1.41
C SER A 70 -8.12 12.64 -2.90
N ILE A 71 -8.81 11.69 -3.55
CA ILE A 71 -8.67 11.46 -5.00
C ILE A 71 -9.18 12.66 -5.79
N PHE A 72 -10.29 13.24 -5.38
CA PHE A 72 -10.82 14.46 -6.02
C PHE A 72 -9.85 15.64 -5.90
N LEU A 73 -9.31 15.88 -4.70
CA LEU A 73 -8.30 16.93 -4.50
C LEU A 73 -7.04 16.66 -5.32
N LEU A 74 -6.56 15.41 -5.33
CA LEU A 74 -5.40 14.98 -6.12
C LEU A 74 -5.66 15.25 -7.62
N SER A 75 -6.84 14.93 -8.13
CA SER A 75 -7.19 15.15 -9.54
C SER A 75 -7.10 16.63 -9.93
N ILE A 76 -7.58 17.53 -9.07
CA ILE A 76 -7.46 18.97 -9.27
C ILE A 76 -5.98 19.37 -9.34
N VAL A 77 -5.21 18.99 -8.31
CA VAL A 77 -3.80 19.37 -8.21
C VAL A 77 -3.00 18.87 -9.41
N VAL A 78 -3.14 17.60 -9.76
CA VAL A 78 -2.41 17.00 -10.90
C VAL A 78 -2.83 17.63 -12.21
N PHE A 79 -4.13 17.90 -12.42
CA PHE A 79 -4.63 18.54 -13.63
C PHE A 79 -4.02 19.94 -13.81
N TYR A 80 -4.10 20.78 -12.79
CA TYR A 80 -3.57 22.15 -12.89
C TYR A 80 -2.04 22.17 -13.03
N ILE A 81 -1.32 21.33 -12.28
CA ILE A 81 0.14 21.21 -12.41
C ILE A 81 0.51 20.75 -13.85
N SER A 82 -0.20 19.78 -14.40
CA SER A 82 0.07 19.32 -15.77
C SER A 82 -0.11 20.41 -16.83
N ARG A 83 -1.05 21.33 -16.61
CA ARG A 83 -1.29 22.48 -17.52
C ARG A 83 -0.29 23.62 -17.32
N LEU A 84 0.31 23.74 -16.13
CA LEU A 84 1.39 24.71 -15.86
C LEU A 84 2.75 24.23 -16.37
N ALA A 85 2.90 22.94 -16.66
CA ALA A 85 4.15 22.36 -17.13
C ALA A 85 4.54 23.00 -18.50
N PRO A 86 5.81 23.43 -18.68
CA PRO A 86 6.25 24.08 -19.90
C PRO A 86 6.18 23.11 -21.10
N GLY A 87 5.54 23.55 -22.18
CA GLY A 87 5.44 22.80 -23.45
C GLY A 87 4.14 23.02 -24.19
N ASP A 88 4.16 22.71 -25.47
CA ASP A 88 2.99 22.80 -26.34
C ASP A 88 2.33 21.42 -26.47
N PRO A 89 1.08 21.23 -26.01
CA PRO A 89 0.34 19.98 -26.19
C PRO A 89 0.20 19.53 -27.63
N LEU A 90 0.25 20.48 -28.59
CA LEU A 90 0.21 20.16 -30.02
C LEU A 90 1.48 19.40 -30.45
N ILE A 91 2.64 19.79 -29.95
CA ILE A 91 3.91 19.09 -30.24
C ILE A 91 3.85 17.68 -29.65
N SER A 92 3.28 17.52 -28.47
CA SER A 92 3.11 16.20 -27.85
C SER A 92 2.22 15.27 -28.65
N TYR A 93 1.15 15.81 -29.26
CA TYR A 93 0.19 15.03 -30.04
C TYR A 93 0.61 14.87 -31.51
N TYR A 94 1.06 15.94 -32.20
CA TYR A 94 1.39 15.92 -33.63
C TYR A 94 2.88 15.76 -33.93
N GLY A 95 3.76 15.79 -32.91
CA GLY A 95 5.21 15.73 -33.07
C GLY A 95 5.75 16.91 -33.87
N GLU A 96 6.78 16.66 -34.72
CA GLU A 96 7.39 17.68 -35.59
C GLU A 96 6.41 18.33 -36.56
N ARG A 97 5.30 17.65 -36.88
CA ARG A 97 4.27 18.23 -37.74
C ARG A 97 3.65 19.48 -37.12
N ALA A 98 3.55 19.55 -35.79
CA ALA A 98 3.04 20.72 -35.08
C ALA A 98 3.87 21.97 -35.34
N GLU A 99 5.18 21.85 -35.55
CA GLU A 99 6.08 22.98 -35.85
C GLU A 99 5.89 23.51 -37.28
N ARG A 100 5.44 22.66 -38.18
CA ARG A 100 5.21 22.99 -39.60
C ARG A 100 3.77 23.44 -39.91
N MET A 101 2.87 23.38 -38.91
CA MET A 101 1.48 23.80 -39.04
C MET A 101 1.39 25.31 -39.22
N GLY A 102 0.60 25.73 -40.21
CA GLY A 102 0.20 27.12 -40.36
C GLY A 102 -0.70 27.60 -39.21
N PRO A 103 -0.87 28.92 -39.09
CA PRO A 103 -1.70 29.50 -38.01
C PRO A 103 -3.11 28.91 -37.93
N GLU A 104 -3.77 28.76 -39.09
CA GLU A 104 -5.15 28.23 -39.19
C GLU A 104 -5.21 26.74 -38.80
N GLU A 105 -4.24 25.94 -39.24
CA GLU A 105 -4.14 24.51 -38.92
C GLU A 105 -3.88 24.32 -37.41
N ARG A 106 -3.04 25.16 -36.79
CA ARG A 106 -2.80 25.17 -35.34
C ARG A 106 -4.06 25.50 -34.55
N GLU A 107 -4.80 26.52 -34.98
CA GLU A 107 -6.04 26.88 -34.30
C GLU A 107 -7.10 25.77 -34.38
N TRP A 108 -7.23 25.14 -35.54
CA TRP A 108 -8.10 23.98 -35.70
C TRP A 108 -7.67 22.79 -34.82
N ALA A 109 -6.36 22.52 -34.76
CA ALA A 109 -5.81 21.46 -33.95
C ALA A 109 -6.03 21.70 -32.45
N LYS A 110 -5.88 22.95 -31.95
CA LYS A 110 -6.20 23.34 -30.58
C LYS A 110 -7.68 23.15 -30.26
N ASP A 111 -8.56 23.50 -31.18
CA ASP A 111 -9.99 23.32 -31.03
C ASP A 111 -10.36 21.86 -30.90
N ARG A 112 -9.81 21.02 -31.79
CA ARG A 112 -10.02 19.57 -31.76
C ARG A 112 -9.54 18.90 -30.48
N LEU A 113 -8.47 19.39 -29.87
CA LEU A 113 -7.95 18.90 -28.60
C LEU A 113 -8.62 19.57 -27.38
N GLY A 114 -9.58 20.48 -27.59
CA GLY A 114 -10.28 21.21 -26.53
C GLY A 114 -9.37 22.16 -25.74
N LEU A 115 -8.27 22.61 -26.33
CA LEU A 115 -7.28 23.47 -25.69
C LEU A 115 -7.63 24.96 -25.71
N LYS A 116 -8.69 25.36 -26.45
CA LYS A 116 -9.17 26.75 -26.50
C LYS A 116 -9.95 27.15 -25.27
N ASP A 117 -10.56 26.18 -24.59
CA ASP A 117 -11.38 26.45 -23.43
C ASP A 117 -10.50 26.83 -22.22
N SER A 118 -11.10 27.56 -21.26
CA SER A 118 -10.41 27.84 -20.01
C SER A 118 -10.03 26.53 -19.29
N VAL A 119 -8.94 26.54 -18.53
CA VAL A 119 -8.41 25.34 -17.84
C VAL A 119 -9.48 24.70 -16.94
N SER A 120 -10.33 25.52 -16.32
CA SER A 120 -11.43 25.01 -15.48
C SER A 120 -12.48 24.24 -16.29
N VAL A 121 -12.82 24.70 -17.49
CA VAL A 121 -13.76 24.01 -18.40
C VAL A 121 -13.16 22.72 -18.90
N GLN A 122 -11.86 22.73 -19.24
CA GLN A 122 -11.13 21.51 -19.61
C GLN A 122 -11.15 20.49 -18.46
N TYR A 123 -10.95 20.92 -17.20
CA TYR A 123 -11.01 20.05 -16.04
C TYR A 123 -12.40 19.42 -15.85
N VAL A 124 -13.46 20.23 -15.89
CA VAL A 124 -14.83 19.71 -15.74
C VAL A 124 -15.16 18.71 -16.84
N ARG A 125 -14.78 18.99 -18.09
CA ARG A 125 -14.96 18.05 -19.21
C ARG A 125 -14.19 16.75 -18.97
N TRP A 126 -12.92 16.85 -18.59
CA TRP A 126 -12.12 15.69 -18.29
C TRP A 126 -12.72 14.87 -17.13
N LEU A 127 -13.16 15.52 -16.06
CA LEU A 127 -13.75 14.84 -14.90
C LEU A 127 -15.05 14.12 -15.29
N THR A 128 -15.93 14.75 -16.07
CA THR A 128 -17.19 14.14 -16.53
C THR A 128 -16.93 12.92 -17.41
N ASN A 129 -15.95 12.98 -18.32
CA ASN A 129 -15.56 11.85 -19.15
C ASN A 129 -14.92 10.73 -18.30
N ALA A 130 -14.03 11.08 -17.38
CA ALA A 130 -13.38 10.12 -16.47
C ALA A 130 -14.39 9.35 -15.60
N LEU A 131 -15.46 10.02 -15.14
CA LEU A 131 -16.56 9.37 -14.40
C LEU A 131 -17.36 8.37 -15.28
N GLN A 132 -17.28 8.49 -16.58
CA GLN A 132 -17.87 7.55 -17.55
C GLN A 132 -16.87 6.46 -18.01
N GLY A 133 -15.63 6.51 -17.48
CA GLY A 133 -14.57 5.59 -17.85
C GLY A 133 -13.73 6.00 -19.04
N ASP A 134 -13.98 7.16 -19.63
CA ASP A 134 -13.19 7.73 -20.71
C ASP A 134 -12.11 8.66 -20.14
N PHE A 135 -10.87 8.20 -20.12
CA PHE A 135 -9.70 8.95 -19.64
C PHE A 135 -8.95 9.63 -20.80
N GLY A 136 -9.47 9.53 -22.01
CA GLY A 136 -8.92 10.12 -23.21
C GLY A 136 -7.84 9.27 -23.87
N ILE A 137 -7.26 9.84 -24.95
CA ILE A 137 -6.26 9.19 -25.79
C ILE A 137 -4.86 9.60 -25.33
N SER A 138 -3.94 8.65 -25.23
CA SER A 138 -2.51 8.90 -25.05
C SER A 138 -1.94 9.64 -26.25
N TYR A 139 -1.24 10.73 -26.00
CA TYR A 139 -0.62 11.52 -27.08
C TYR A 139 0.53 10.81 -27.77
N LYS A 140 1.28 10.02 -27.01
CA LYS A 140 2.40 9.23 -27.51
C LYS A 140 1.96 7.97 -28.25
N TYR A 141 1.08 7.18 -27.63
CA TYR A 141 0.69 5.86 -28.14
C TYR A 141 -0.47 5.90 -29.13
N LYS A 142 -1.24 6.99 -29.18
CA LYS A 142 -2.41 7.18 -30.08
C LYS A 142 -3.55 6.18 -29.84
N THR A 143 -3.57 5.56 -28.67
CA THR A 143 -4.59 4.61 -28.21
C THR A 143 -5.18 5.08 -26.88
N ASP A 144 -6.24 4.44 -26.45
CA ASP A 144 -6.88 4.71 -25.16
C ASP A 144 -5.88 4.59 -24.00
N VAL A 145 -5.95 5.52 -23.05
CA VAL A 145 -5.07 5.57 -21.88
C VAL A 145 -5.17 4.29 -21.05
N MET A 146 -6.38 3.74 -20.90
CA MET A 146 -6.60 2.54 -20.11
C MET A 146 -6.05 1.29 -20.79
N GLU A 147 -6.07 1.23 -22.11
CA GLU A 147 -5.44 0.16 -22.89
C GLU A 147 -3.92 0.17 -22.69
N VAL A 148 -3.29 1.35 -22.77
CA VAL A 148 -1.83 1.50 -22.56
C VAL A 148 -1.45 1.07 -21.15
N ILE A 149 -2.18 1.49 -20.13
CA ILE A 149 -1.96 1.13 -18.73
C ILE A 149 -2.18 -0.38 -18.52
N GLY A 150 -3.27 -0.93 -19.07
CA GLY A 150 -3.60 -2.35 -18.99
C GLY A 150 -2.50 -3.25 -19.53
N GLY A 151 -1.85 -2.84 -20.63
CA GLY A 151 -0.71 -3.57 -21.21
C GLY A 151 0.57 -3.56 -20.36
N ARG A 152 0.69 -2.67 -19.36
CA ARG A 152 1.91 -2.49 -18.55
C ARG A 152 1.75 -2.86 -17.09
N ILE A 153 0.53 -2.76 -16.53
CA ILE A 153 0.25 -2.99 -15.11
C ILE A 153 0.69 -4.38 -14.64
N GLY A 154 0.52 -5.40 -15.47
CA GLY A 154 0.94 -6.78 -15.15
C GLY A 154 2.43 -6.91 -14.86
N ASN A 155 3.27 -6.17 -15.56
CA ASN A 155 4.72 -6.19 -15.36
C ASN A 155 5.11 -5.50 -14.04
N THR A 156 4.53 -4.35 -13.74
CA THR A 156 4.77 -3.67 -12.44
C THR A 156 4.26 -4.50 -11.27
N LEU A 157 3.10 -5.15 -11.40
CA LEU A 157 2.60 -6.05 -10.37
C LEU A 157 3.49 -7.28 -10.19
N LEU A 158 4.04 -7.80 -11.28
CA LEU A 158 4.97 -8.92 -11.22
C LEU A 158 6.27 -8.51 -10.51
N LEU A 159 6.92 -7.43 -10.91
CA LEU A 159 8.16 -6.96 -10.30
C LEU A 159 7.93 -6.45 -8.88
N GLY A 160 7.00 -5.53 -8.69
CA GLY A 160 6.70 -4.92 -7.39
C GLY A 160 6.07 -5.89 -6.41
N GLY A 161 5.12 -6.73 -6.85
CA GLY A 161 4.43 -7.70 -6.01
C GLY A 161 5.34 -8.83 -5.53
N THR A 162 6.10 -9.44 -6.44
CA THR A 162 7.09 -10.46 -6.06
C THR A 162 8.21 -9.86 -5.22
N GLY A 163 8.69 -8.66 -5.57
CA GLY A 163 9.65 -7.90 -4.78
C GLY A 163 9.15 -7.64 -3.36
N PHE A 164 7.91 -7.20 -3.22
CA PHE A 164 7.26 -6.98 -1.93
C PHE A 164 7.26 -8.24 -1.04
N VAL A 165 6.86 -9.38 -1.61
CA VAL A 165 6.85 -10.66 -0.87
C VAL A 165 8.27 -11.07 -0.46
N LEU A 166 9.25 -10.93 -1.35
CA LEU A 166 10.65 -11.27 -1.05
C LEU A 166 11.25 -10.31 -0.02
N ILE A 167 11.05 -9.01 -0.17
CA ILE A 167 11.56 -7.99 0.77
C ILE A 167 11.05 -8.31 2.19
N PHE A 168 9.73 -8.43 2.36
CA PHE A 168 9.17 -8.63 3.70
C PHE A 168 9.42 -10.04 4.24
N GLY A 169 9.39 -11.08 3.40
CA GLY A 169 9.76 -12.42 3.81
C GLY A 169 11.20 -12.51 4.34
N LEU A 170 12.14 -11.96 3.58
CA LEU A 170 13.56 -11.93 3.97
C LEU A 170 13.81 -10.97 5.14
N ALA A 171 13.15 -9.80 5.17
CA ALA A 171 13.27 -8.84 6.27
C ALA A 171 12.80 -9.42 7.59
N LEU A 172 11.70 -10.18 7.61
CA LEU A 172 11.23 -10.88 8.80
C LEU A 172 12.24 -11.94 9.24
N LEU A 173 12.75 -12.74 8.31
CA LEU A 173 13.74 -13.78 8.59
C LEU A 173 15.03 -13.18 9.16
N LEU A 174 15.59 -12.15 8.50
CA LEU A 174 16.82 -11.50 8.95
C LEU A 174 16.61 -10.72 10.26
N GLY A 175 15.47 -10.05 10.42
CA GLY A 175 15.12 -9.33 11.65
C GLY A 175 15.05 -10.28 12.86
N VAL A 176 14.39 -11.43 12.70
CA VAL A 176 14.33 -12.48 13.74
C VAL A 176 15.71 -13.06 14.00
N LEU A 177 16.49 -13.34 12.96
CA LEU A 177 17.84 -13.91 13.10
C LEU A 177 18.78 -12.96 13.86
N CYS A 178 18.76 -11.66 13.50
CA CYS A 178 19.55 -10.63 14.18
C CYS A 178 19.13 -10.48 15.66
N ALA A 179 17.83 -10.41 15.93
CA ALA A 179 17.32 -10.30 17.30
C ALA A 179 17.62 -11.56 18.14
N TRP A 180 17.62 -12.74 17.53
CA TRP A 180 18.01 -13.99 18.19
C TRP A 180 19.48 -13.99 18.57
N HIS A 181 20.35 -13.40 17.76
CA HIS A 181 21.79 -13.34 17.97
C HIS A 181 22.26 -11.94 18.39
N GLU A 182 21.40 -11.17 19.07
CA GLU A 182 21.70 -9.79 19.50
C GLU A 182 23.13 -9.66 20.05
N GLY A 183 23.89 -8.71 19.49
CA GLY A 183 25.28 -8.41 19.88
C GLY A 183 26.33 -9.45 19.48
N ARG A 184 25.96 -10.59 18.90
CA ARG A 184 26.88 -11.61 18.38
C ARG A 184 27.38 -11.27 16.97
N LEU A 185 28.36 -12.02 16.49
CA LEU A 185 28.98 -11.81 15.18
C LEU A 185 27.96 -11.80 14.03
N ALA A 186 27.00 -12.74 14.04
CA ALA A 186 25.96 -12.79 13.00
C ALA A 186 25.12 -11.49 12.92
N ASP A 187 24.67 -10.97 14.07
CA ASP A 187 23.93 -9.71 14.14
C ASP A 187 24.78 -8.54 13.61
N ARG A 188 26.04 -8.44 14.06
CA ARG A 188 26.95 -7.37 13.64
C ARG A 188 27.24 -7.41 12.14
N VAL A 189 27.53 -8.60 11.59
CA VAL A 189 27.85 -8.76 10.16
C VAL A 189 26.63 -8.42 9.30
N ILE A 190 25.45 -8.94 9.64
CA ILE A 190 24.21 -8.65 8.88
C ILE A 190 23.91 -7.15 8.92
N CYS A 191 23.99 -6.50 10.09
CA CYS A 191 23.75 -5.07 10.21
C CYS A 191 24.79 -4.24 9.44
N GLN A 192 26.08 -4.61 9.49
CA GLN A 192 27.12 -3.90 8.73
C GLN A 192 26.96 -4.07 7.23
N VAL A 193 26.71 -5.28 6.73
CA VAL A 193 26.44 -5.54 5.32
C VAL A 193 25.21 -4.73 4.87
N GLY A 194 24.15 -4.76 5.68
CA GLY A 194 22.95 -4.00 5.39
C GLY A 194 23.21 -2.49 5.30
N THR A 195 23.97 -1.93 6.24
CA THR A 195 24.32 -0.50 6.23
C THR A 195 25.13 -0.13 4.98
N VAL A 196 26.14 -0.90 4.63
CA VAL A 196 26.98 -0.66 3.44
C VAL A 196 26.12 -0.73 2.18
N THR A 197 25.29 -1.78 2.07
CA THR A 197 24.48 -2.00 0.87
C THR A 197 23.40 -0.92 0.71
N SER A 198 22.83 -0.42 1.81
CA SER A 198 21.84 0.68 1.78
C SER A 198 22.43 2.03 1.31
N CYS A 199 23.75 2.20 1.35
CA CYS A 199 24.41 3.39 0.82
C CYS A 199 24.59 3.34 -0.71
N ILE A 200 24.36 2.19 -1.34
CA ILE A 200 24.55 2.03 -2.78
C ILE A 200 23.27 2.49 -3.50
N PRO A 201 23.36 3.50 -4.41
CA PRO A 201 22.20 3.92 -5.19
C PRO A 201 21.70 2.80 -6.11
N GLU A 202 20.37 2.62 -6.20
CA GLU A 202 19.75 1.54 -6.98
C GLU A 202 20.15 1.57 -8.46
N PHE A 203 20.21 2.76 -9.07
CA PHE A 203 20.63 2.90 -10.48
C PHE A 203 22.08 2.43 -10.69
N TRP A 204 22.97 2.76 -9.74
CA TRP A 204 24.36 2.36 -9.81
C TRP A 204 24.52 0.84 -9.66
N LEU A 205 23.82 0.27 -8.66
CA LEU A 205 23.79 -1.18 -8.46
C LEU A 205 23.25 -1.90 -9.69
N SER A 206 22.21 -1.37 -10.33
CA SER A 206 21.66 -1.90 -11.58
C SER A 206 22.71 -1.97 -12.69
N LEU A 207 23.45 -0.88 -12.90
CA LEU A 207 24.49 -0.83 -13.93
C LEU A 207 25.63 -1.80 -13.64
N VAL A 208 26.07 -1.91 -12.40
CA VAL A 208 27.12 -2.85 -11.97
C VAL A 208 26.67 -4.29 -12.20
N LEU A 209 25.44 -4.65 -11.82
CA LEU A 209 24.92 -5.99 -12.04
C LEU A 209 24.76 -6.33 -13.52
N ILE A 210 24.30 -5.39 -14.36
CA ILE A 210 24.25 -5.54 -15.81
C ILE A 210 25.65 -5.80 -16.36
N LEU A 211 26.63 -4.97 -15.97
CA LEU A 211 28.01 -5.10 -16.45
C LEU A 211 28.60 -6.47 -16.10
N ILE A 212 28.41 -6.92 -14.86
CA ILE A 212 28.99 -8.19 -14.41
C ILE A 212 28.24 -9.38 -15.03
N PHE A 213 26.92 -9.48 -14.84
CA PHE A 213 26.17 -10.70 -15.13
C PHE A 213 25.65 -10.78 -16.56
N ALA A 214 25.34 -9.63 -17.19
CA ALA A 214 24.82 -9.64 -18.54
C ALA A 214 25.92 -9.44 -19.59
N VAL A 215 26.88 -8.53 -19.38
CA VAL A 215 27.91 -8.20 -20.37
C VAL A 215 29.11 -9.12 -20.25
N ASN A 216 29.72 -9.21 -19.06
CA ASN A 216 30.96 -9.98 -18.87
C ASN A 216 30.70 -11.49 -18.78
N LEU A 217 29.82 -11.91 -17.89
CA LEU A 217 29.54 -13.34 -17.67
C LEU A 217 28.52 -13.91 -18.65
N LYS A 218 27.66 -13.06 -19.24
CA LYS A 218 26.59 -13.46 -20.16
C LYS A 218 25.65 -14.54 -19.62
N TRP A 219 25.43 -14.51 -18.29
CA TRP A 219 24.56 -15.47 -17.60
C TRP A 219 23.10 -15.04 -17.62
N LEU A 220 22.85 -13.72 -17.58
CA LEU A 220 21.52 -13.14 -17.43
C LEU A 220 21.30 -12.07 -18.50
N PRO A 221 20.06 -11.85 -18.93
CA PRO A 221 19.74 -10.80 -19.88
C PRO A 221 19.91 -9.41 -19.26
N SER A 222 20.29 -8.43 -20.10
CA SER A 222 20.57 -7.06 -19.66
C SER A 222 19.33 -6.20 -19.52
N SER A 223 18.24 -6.50 -20.24
CA SER A 223 17.05 -5.64 -20.34
C SER A 223 15.84 -6.38 -20.91
N GLY A 224 14.67 -5.76 -20.75
CA GLY A 224 13.39 -6.29 -21.26
C GLY A 224 12.72 -7.30 -20.32
N VAL A 225 11.65 -7.92 -20.80
CA VAL A 225 10.83 -8.89 -20.05
C VAL A 225 11.01 -10.31 -20.54
N TYR A 226 11.45 -10.45 -21.78
CA TYR A 226 11.71 -11.71 -22.47
C TYR A 226 12.64 -11.50 -23.67
N THR A 227 13.31 -12.55 -24.09
CA THR A 227 14.11 -12.59 -25.31
C THR A 227 13.19 -12.60 -26.55
N ALA A 228 13.58 -11.90 -27.60
CA ALA A 228 12.82 -11.87 -28.84
C ALA A 228 12.50 -13.30 -29.33
N GLY A 229 11.23 -13.57 -29.58
CA GLY A 229 10.73 -14.88 -29.98
C GLY A 229 10.48 -15.89 -28.85
N ARG A 230 10.70 -15.51 -27.56
CA ARG A 230 10.45 -16.38 -26.39
C ARG A 230 9.45 -15.80 -25.41
N ALA A 231 8.49 -15.01 -25.88
CA ALA A 231 7.52 -14.32 -25.03
C ALA A 231 6.64 -15.29 -24.20
N GLU A 232 6.45 -16.52 -24.65
CA GLU A 232 5.65 -17.56 -23.99
C GLU A 232 6.47 -18.48 -23.07
N ASP A 233 7.80 -18.31 -23.01
CA ASP A 233 8.69 -19.11 -22.17
C ASP A 233 8.76 -18.52 -20.74
N PRO A 234 8.14 -19.19 -19.73
CA PRO A 234 8.22 -18.71 -18.34
C PRO A 234 9.66 -18.73 -17.79
N GLY A 235 10.50 -19.62 -18.27
CA GLY A 235 11.90 -19.71 -17.85
C GLY A 235 12.70 -18.48 -18.29
N ASP A 236 12.53 -18.05 -19.53
CA ASP A 236 13.14 -16.83 -20.05
C ASP A 236 12.67 -15.59 -19.28
N ARG A 237 11.37 -15.52 -18.97
CA ARG A 237 10.81 -14.43 -18.17
C ARG A 237 11.39 -14.36 -16.76
N ILE A 238 11.64 -15.50 -16.12
CA ILE A 238 12.30 -15.56 -14.80
C ILE A 238 13.74 -15.03 -14.90
N LEU A 239 14.50 -15.41 -15.93
CA LEU A 239 15.85 -14.91 -16.12
C LEU A 239 15.90 -13.39 -16.25
N HIS A 240 14.93 -12.78 -16.96
CA HIS A 240 14.80 -11.32 -17.09
C HIS A 240 14.39 -10.62 -15.77
N LEU A 241 13.80 -11.34 -14.82
CA LEU A 241 13.42 -10.80 -13.51
C LEU A 241 14.55 -10.83 -12.48
N ILE A 242 15.56 -11.70 -12.61
CA ILE A 242 16.59 -11.91 -11.59
C ILE A 242 17.33 -10.61 -11.25
N LEU A 243 17.89 -9.92 -12.25
CA LEU A 243 18.67 -8.70 -12.02
C LEU A 243 17.78 -7.55 -11.47
N PRO A 244 16.66 -7.19 -12.11
CA PRO A 244 15.75 -6.19 -11.57
C PRO A 244 15.30 -6.51 -10.14
N MET A 245 14.92 -7.76 -9.88
CA MET A 245 14.47 -8.22 -8.57
C MET A 245 15.57 -8.10 -7.51
N THR A 246 16.80 -8.46 -7.85
CA THR A 246 17.95 -8.33 -6.94
C THR A 246 18.14 -6.89 -6.50
N VAL A 247 18.02 -5.92 -7.42
CA VAL A 247 18.16 -4.50 -7.10
C VAL A 247 17.02 -4.03 -6.20
N VAL A 248 15.75 -4.31 -6.56
CA VAL A 248 14.58 -3.91 -5.77
C VAL A 248 14.66 -4.49 -4.36
N VAL A 249 14.99 -5.78 -4.24
CA VAL A 249 15.10 -6.43 -2.93
C VAL A 249 16.24 -5.84 -2.12
N THR A 250 17.42 -5.68 -2.71
CA THR A 250 18.61 -5.18 -2.01
C THR A 250 18.43 -3.74 -1.54
N GLY A 251 17.79 -2.88 -2.35
CA GLY A 251 17.53 -1.48 -2.02
C GLY A 251 16.62 -1.29 -0.81
N HIS A 252 15.69 -2.21 -0.57
CA HIS A 252 14.66 -2.05 0.46
C HIS A 252 14.80 -3.00 1.65
N LEU A 253 15.36 -4.20 1.44
CA LEU A 253 15.43 -5.29 2.43
C LEU A 253 16.00 -4.85 3.78
N TRP A 254 17.12 -4.15 3.75
CA TRP A 254 17.90 -3.84 4.95
C TRP A 254 17.20 -2.87 5.88
N TYR A 255 16.53 -1.89 5.32
CA TYR A 255 15.72 -0.93 6.07
C TYR A 255 14.62 -1.63 6.86
N TYR A 256 13.86 -2.50 6.21
CA TYR A 256 12.77 -3.23 6.87
C TYR A 256 13.28 -4.31 7.82
N ALA A 257 14.36 -5.01 7.48
CA ALA A 257 15.00 -5.97 8.38
C ALA A 257 15.45 -5.32 9.70
N TYR A 258 16.03 -4.13 9.60
CA TYR A 258 16.46 -3.35 10.77
C TYR A 258 15.27 -2.86 11.61
N MET A 259 14.19 -2.38 10.98
CA MET A 259 12.97 -2.01 11.70
C MET A 259 12.37 -3.19 12.47
N ILE A 260 12.26 -4.35 11.81
CA ILE A 260 11.71 -5.57 12.43
C ILE A 260 12.61 -6.04 13.57
N ARG A 261 13.94 -6.05 13.37
CA ARG A 261 14.91 -6.36 14.42
C ARG A 261 14.68 -5.52 15.66
N ASN A 262 14.57 -4.20 15.50
CA ASN A 262 14.38 -3.28 16.62
C ASN A 262 13.06 -3.51 17.34
N ARG A 263 11.97 -3.75 16.62
CA ARG A 263 10.67 -4.08 17.21
C ARG A 263 10.72 -5.37 18.03
N ILE A 264 11.41 -6.40 17.53
CA ILE A 264 11.59 -7.65 18.29
C ILE A 264 12.43 -7.41 19.54
N LEU A 265 13.47 -6.59 19.47
CA LEU A 265 14.31 -6.26 20.61
C LEU A 265 13.58 -5.46 21.69
N GLU A 266 12.71 -4.51 21.28
CA GLU A 266 11.81 -3.79 22.19
C GLU A 266 10.91 -4.77 22.94
N GLU A 267 10.25 -5.70 22.24
CA GLU A 267 9.40 -6.72 22.84
C GLU A 267 10.18 -7.66 23.77
N LEU A 268 11.41 -8.03 23.44
CA LEU A 268 12.25 -8.90 24.28
C LEU A 268 12.64 -8.24 25.62
N ARG A 269 12.54 -6.92 25.72
CA ARG A 269 12.83 -6.13 26.94
C ARG A 269 11.58 -5.82 27.76
N ALA A 270 10.39 -6.18 27.26
CA ALA A 270 9.13 -5.91 27.94
C ALA A 270 8.96 -6.76 29.22
N ASP A 271 8.22 -6.25 30.21
CA ASP A 271 8.03 -6.88 31.52
C ASP A 271 7.41 -8.27 31.47
N TYR A 272 6.51 -8.50 30.51
CA TYR A 272 5.92 -9.84 30.34
C TYR A 272 6.95 -10.91 29.96
N VAL A 273 8.05 -10.52 29.30
CA VAL A 273 9.15 -11.41 28.95
C VAL A 273 9.97 -11.76 30.20
N LEU A 274 10.18 -10.80 31.09
CA LEU A 274 10.80 -11.07 32.39
C LEU A 274 9.98 -12.08 33.20
N LEU A 275 8.66 -11.88 33.24
CA LEU A 275 7.75 -12.81 33.89
C LEU A 275 7.79 -14.22 33.27
N ALA A 276 7.82 -14.30 31.93
CA ALA A 276 7.90 -15.57 31.22
C ALA A 276 9.23 -16.31 31.53
N LYS A 277 10.34 -15.57 31.60
CA LYS A 277 11.66 -16.11 32.00
C LYS A 277 11.64 -16.58 33.47
N ALA A 278 11.04 -15.81 34.37
CA ALA A 278 10.89 -16.19 35.79
C ALA A 278 10.06 -17.49 35.97
N LYS A 279 9.10 -17.75 35.08
CA LYS A 279 8.32 -18.98 34.99
C LYS A 279 9.09 -20.15 34.34
N GLY A 280 10.38 -20.00 34.00
CA GLY A 280 11.22 -21.04 33.43
C GLY A 280 10.95 -21.30 31.93
N MET A 281 10.29 -20.41 31.21
CA MET A 281 10.03 -20.63 29.78
C MET A 281 11.33 -20.60 28.96
N LYS A 282 11.46 -21.52 28.00
CA LYS A 282 12.61 -21.59 27.09
C LYS A 282 12.64 -20.33 26.18
N ARG A 283 13.83 -19.78 25.92
CA ARG A 283 14.06 -18.63 25.07
C ARG A 283 13.33 -18.72 23.71
N ARG A 284 13.33 -19.91 23.08
CA ARG A 284 12.63 -20.16 21.81
C ARG A 284 11.11 -19.94 21.95
N SER A 285 10.50 -20.44 23.02
CA SER A 285 9.07 -20.26 23.26
C SER A 285 8.72 -18.80 23.48
N VAL A 286 9.53 -18.07 24.25
CA VAL A 286 9.34 -16.61 24.48
C VAL A 286 9.41 -15.86 23.18
N MET A 287 10.44 -16.09 22.35
CA MET A 287 10.64 -15.41 21.06
C MET A 287 9.47 -15.66 20.11
N PHE A 288 9.20 -16.93 19.77
CA PHE A 288 8.26 -17.26 18.69
C PHE A 288 6.79 -17.22 19.11
N ARG A 289 6.46 -17.53 20.36
CA ARG A 289 5.08 -17.62 20.82
C ARG A 289 4.56 -16.31 21.44
N HIS A 290 5.45 -15.49 22.01
CA HIS A 290 5.07 -14.24 22.66
C HIS A 290 5.57 -13.02 21.87
N CYS A 291 6.88 -12.82 21.76
CA CYS A 291 7.43 -11.61 21.14
C CYS A 291 7.01 -11.48 19.66
N LEU A 292 7.24 -12.52 18.85
CA LEU A 292 6.94 -12.44 17.41
C LEU A 292 5.45 -12.22 17.16
N ARG A 293 4.57 -12.85 17.96
CA ARG A 293 3.13 -12.65 17.85
C ARG A 293 2.71 -11.20 18.13
N ASN A 294 3.37 -10.52 19.06
CA ASN A 294 3.11 -9.13 19.39
C ASN A 294 3.70 -8.16 18.33
N VAL A 295 4.78 -8.57 17.65
CA VAL A 295 5.41 -7.79 16.57
C VAL A 295 4.61 -7.86 15.27
N LEU A 296 3.93 -9.00 14.98
CA LEU A 296 3.22 -9.19 13.71
C LEU A 296 2.25 -8.06 13.32
N PRO A 297 1.45 -7.49 14.23
CA PRO A 297 0.59 -6.39 13.90
C PRO A 297 1.35 -5.15 13.40
N SER A 298 2.40 -4.75 14.11
CA SER A 298 3.27 -3.65 13.68
C SER A 298 3.96 -3.96 12.34
N TYR A 299 4.35 -5.22 12.13
CA TYR A 299 4.92 -5.69 10.87
C TYR A 299 3.94 -5.52 9.69
N PHE A 300 2.67 -5.93 9.83
CA PHE A 300 1.67 -5.73 8.78
C PHE A 300 1.39 -4.24 8.52
N SER A 301 1.45 -3.40 9.55
CA SER A 301 1.33 -1.95 9.40
C SER A 301 2.49 -1.36 8.59
N ILE A 302 3.71 -1.79 8.88
CA ILE A 302 4.91 -1.40 8.12
C ILE A 302 4.77 -1.86 6.66
N MET A 303 4.31 -3.08 6.41
CA MET A 303 4.04 -3.59 5.06
C MET A 303 3.07 -2.68 4.29
N ALA A 304 1.96 -2.32 4.90
CA ALA A 304 0.95 -1.50 4.23
C ALA A 304 1.47 -0.08 3.88
N ILE A 305 2.24 0.55 4.79
CA ILE A 305 2.82 1.88 4.56
C ILE A 305 3.95 1.84 3.53
N SER A 306 4.62 0.70 3.37
CA SER A 306 5.79 0.59 2.48
C SER A 306 5.44 0.40 1.00
N VAL A 307 4.21 0.04 0.67
CA VAL A 307 3.81 -0.19 -0.74
C VAL A 307 4.14 1.00 -1.65
N PRO A 308 3.77 2.25 -1.30
CA PRO A 308 4.14 3.41 -2.12
C PRO A 308 5.64 3.60 -2.27
N HIS A 309 6.41 3.33 -1.21
CA HIS A 309 7.86 3.48 -1.20
C HIS A 309 8.54 2.47 -2.15
N ILE A 310 8.10 1.22 -2.12
CA ILE A 310 8.59 0.17 -3.03
C ILE A 310 8.19 0.47 -4.47
N MET A 311 6.95 0.94 -4.70
CA MET A 311 6.52 1.36 -6.05
C MET A 311 7.37 2.50 -6.60
N GLY A 312 7.79 3.45 -5.75
CA GLY A 312 8.71 4.52 -6.14
C GLY A 312 10.10 4.01 -6.55
N GLY A 313 10.62 3.01 -5.83
CA GLY A 313 11.91 2.37 -6.14
C GLY A 313 11.88 1.55 -7.43
N THR A 314 10.79 0.81 -7.68
CA THR A 314 10.66 0.01 -8.91
C THR A 314 10.75 0.85 -10.19
N TYR A 315 10.35 2.13 -10.15
CA TYR A 315 10.46 3.05 -11.28
C TYR A 315 11.89 3.17 -11.83
N ILE A 316 12.88 3.37 -10.95
CA ILE A 316 14.30 3.48 -11.35
C ILE A 316 14.76 2.17 -12.00
N VAL A 317 14.42 1.05 -11.37
CA VAL A 317 14.78 -0.28 -11.83
C VAL A 317 14.13 -0.60 -13.18
N GLU A 318 12.82 -0.34 -13.33
CA GLU A 318 12.11 -0.49 -14.59
C GLU A 318 12.78 0.31 -15.73
N THR A 319 13.20 1.53 -15.43
CA THR A 319 13.82 2.41 -16.42
C THR A 319 15.20 1.89 -16.84
N VAL A 320 16.07 1.52 -15.90
CA VAL A 320 17.44 1.05 -16.19
C VAL A 320 17.43 -0.28 -16.94
N PHE A 321 16.56 -1.21 -16.52
CA PHE A 321 16.43 -2.51 -17.17
C PHE A 321 15.51 -2.50 -18.40
N SER A 322 14.98 -1.34 -18.81
CA SER A 322 13.97 -1.22 -19.88
C SER A 322 12.81 -2.20 -19.67
N PHE A 323 12.41 -2.39 -18.42
CA PHE A 323 11.31 -3.25 -18.04
C PHE A 323 10.00 -2.49 -18.22
N PRO A 324 9.10 -2.91 -19.13
CA PRO A 324 7.94 -2.11 -19.53
C PRO A 324 6.83 -2.13 -18.48
N GLY A 325 6.99 -1.35 -17.41
CA GLY A 325 6.04 -1.19 -16.33
C GLY A 325 5.37 0.20 -16.28
N LEU A 326 4.61 0.46 -15.22
CA LEU A 326 3.94 1.75 -14.98
C LEU A 326 4.94 2.85 -14.60
N GLY A 327 6.06 2.50 -13.99
CA GLY A 327 7.13 3.44 -13.65
C GLY A 327 7.77 4.02 -14.92
N THR A 328 8.20 3.16 -15.85
CA THR A 328 8.72 3.60 -17.15
C THR A 328 7.67 4.38 -17.93
N LEU A 329 6.40 3.95 -17.86
CA LEU A 329 5.30 4.64 -18.53
C LEU A 329 5.09 6.05 -17.97
N SER A 330 5.20 6.23 -16.65
CA SER A 330 5.10 7.53 -15.99
C SER A 330 6.23 8.48 -16.42
N TYR A 331 7.46 7.97 -16.50
CA TYR A 331 8.59 8.75 -17.00
C TYR A 331 8.42 9.16 -18.47
N GLU A 332 8.03 8.23 -19.31
CA GLU A 332 7.80 8.50 -20.73
C GLU A 332 6.68 9.52 -20.91
N SER A 333 5.56 9.38 -20.18
CA SER A 333 4.46 10.33 -20.27
C SER A 333 4.85 11.74 -19.84
N ALA A 334 5.67 11.87 -18.80
CA ALA A 334 6.21 13.16 -18.37
C ALA A 334 7.17 13.73 -19.41
N ARG A 335 8.10 12.92 -19.93
CA ARG A 335 9.10 13.32 -20.92
C ARG A 335 8.47 13.77 -22.26
N TYR A 336 7.46 13.03 -22.71
CA TYR A 336 6.76 13.32 -23.97
C TYR A 336 5.52 14.23 -23.77
N LYS A 337 5.30 14.72 -22.55
CA LYS A 337 4.19 15.61 -22.19
C LYS A 337 2.82 15.03 -22.56
N ASP A 338 2.67 13.73 -22.38
CA ASP A 338 1.42 13.00 -22.55
C ASP A 338 0.55 13.23 -21.31
N TYR A 339 -0.12 14.37 -21.27
CA TYR A 339 -0.84 14.83 -20.10
C TYR A 339 -1.98 13.91 -19.68
N ASN A 340 -2.70 13.32 -20.64
CA ASN A 340 -3.80 12.41 -20.35
C ASN A 340 -3.28 11.15 -19.63
N LEU A 341 -2.23 10.54 -20.17
CA LEU A 341 -1.61 9.35 -19.61
C LEU A 341 -0.95 9.65 -18.25
N LEU A 342 -0.18 10.75 -18.17
CA LEU A 342 0.49 11.16 -16.94
C LEU A 342 -0.50 11.39 -15.80
N MET A 343 -1.61 12.05 -16.09
CA MET A 343 -2.65 12.35 -15.11
C MET A 343 -3.25 11.09 -14.51
N VAL A 344 -3.61 10.12 -15.35
CA VAL A 344 -4.18 8.85 -14.88
C VAL A 344 -3.17 8.04 -14.08
N LEU A 345 -1.90 8.01 -14.51
CA LEU A 345 -0.83 7.33 -13.77
C LEU A 345 -0.57 7.96 -12.40
N CYS A 346 -0.57 9.30 -12.30
CA CYS A 346 -0.46 9.99 -11.03
C CYS A 346 -1.66 9.69 -10.11
N MET A 347 -2.87 9.68 -10.66
CA MET A 347 -4.07 9.34 -9.90
C MET A 347 -4.07 7.89 -9.45
N LEU A 348 -3.67 6.96 -10.30
CA LEU A 348 -3.55 5.55 -9.95
C LEU A 348 -2.54 5.34 -8.80
N SER A 349 -1.36 5.95 -8.92
CA SER A 349 -0.33 5.92 -7.87
C SER A 349 -0.84 6.53 -6.57
N GLY A 350 -1.47 7.69 -6.63
CA GLY A 350 -2.08 8.35 -5.47
C GLY A 350 -3.20 7.52 -4.84
N ALA A 351 -4.04 6.87 -5.64
CA ALA A 351 -5.09 5.97 -5.15
C ALA A 351 -4.49 4.80 -4.36
N VAL A 352 -3.43 4.17 -4.89
CA VAL A 352 -2.72 3.09 -4.19
C VAL A 352 -2.13 3.58 -2.86
N VAL A 353 -1.49 4.75 -2.85
CA VAL A 353 -0.93 5.36 -1.62
C VAL A 353 -2.01 5.57 -0.57
N ILE A 354 -3.14 6.17 -0.95
CA ILE A 354 -4.24 6.48 -0.03
C ILE A 354 -4.86 5.18 0.49
N LEU A 355 -5.12 4.19 -0.38
CA LEU A 355 -5.67 2.89 0.01
C LEU A 355 -4.75 2.16 0.99
N CYS A 356 -3.44 2.13 0.73
CA CYS A 356 -2.46 1.50 1.61
C CYS A 356 -2.38 2.22 2.96
N SER A 357 -2.45 3.56 2.97
CA SER A 357 -2.48 4.36 4.20
C SER A 357 -3.73 4.07 5.03
N LEU A 358 -4.91 4.03 4.42
CA LEU A 358 -6.16 3.67 5.09
C LEU A 358 -6.16 2.22 5.60
N ALA A 359 -5.57 1.30 4.85
CA ALA A 359 -5.39 -0.08 5.28
C ALA A 359 -4.47 -0.16 6.51
N ALA A 360 -3.33 0.55 6.50
CA ALA A 360 -2.41 0.62 7.63
C ALA A 360 -3.08 1.19 8.89
N GLN A 361 -3.85 2.27 8.75
CA GLN A 361 -4.63 2.83 9.86
C GLN A 361 -5.62 1.80 10.40
N THR A 362 -6.34 1.10 9.52
CA THR A 362 -7.32 0.07 9.94
C THR A 362 -6.66 -1.08 10.70
N VAL A 363 -5.46 -1.49 10.27
CA VAL A 363 -4.67 -2.51 10.98
C VAL A 363 -4.25 -1.99 12.34
N ASN A 364 -3.70 -0.77 12.43
CA ASN A 364 -3.24 -0.17 13.69
C ASN A 364 -4.38 -0.03 14.70
N GLU A 365 -5.54 0.46 14.29
CA GLU A 365 -6.71 0.61 15.16
C GLU A 365 -7.25 -0.73 15.69
N ARG A 366 -7.14 -1.81 14.91
CA ARG A 366 -7.53 -3.16 15.37
C ARG A 366 -6.54 -3.76 16.35
N VAL A 367 -5.28 -3.38 16.23
CA VAL A 367 -4.18 -3.90 17.05
C VAL A 367 -4.04 -3.15 18.37
N ASP A 368 -4.14 -1.83 18.32
CA ASP A 368 -4.14 -0.98 19.51
C ASP A 368 -5.43 -0.15 19.59
N PRO A 369 -6.45 -0.66 20.30
CA PRO A 369 -7.71 0.05 20.48
C PRO A 369 -7.58 1.42 21.19
N ARG A 370 -6.43 1.70 21.84
CA ARG A 370 -6.17 2.98 22.49
C ARG A 370 -5.92 4.09 21.48
N MET A 371 -5.49 3.73 20.27
CA MET A 371 -5.32 4.67 19.16
C MET A 371 -6.66 5.11 18.57
N ALA A 372 -7.70 4.28 18.64
CA ALA A 372 -9.04 4.59 18.15
C ALA A 372 -9.78 5.68 18.97
N GLY A 373 -9.38 5.91 20.22
CA GLY A 373 -9.99 6.90 21.13
C GLY A 373 -9.36 8.29 21.12
N ARG A 374 -8.30 8.52 20.34
CA ARG A 374 -7.61 9.83 20.31
C ARG A 374 -8.20 10.84 19.31
N GLU A 375 -9.19 10.47 18.53
CA GLU A 375 -9.87 11.35 17.56
C GLU A 375 -11.20 11.95 18.08
N GLU A 376 -11.56 11.80 19.33
CA GLU A 376 -12.66 12.60 19.89
C GLU A 376 -12.11 13.96 20.31
N PRO A 377 -12.47 15.05 19.60
CA PRO A 377 -12.15 16.40 20.06
C PRO A 377 -12.96 16.66 21.33
N SER A 378 -12.26 17.03 22.38
CA SER A 378 -12.81 17.64 23.60
C SER A 378 -13.58 18.90 23.28
#